data_75226b4b0909e9c306d11ade7be1d6f1
#
_entry.id   75226b4b0909e9c306d11ade7be1d6f1
#
_cell.length_a   1.000
_cell.length_b   1.000
_cell.length_c   1.000
_cell.angle_alpha   90.00
_cell.angle_beta   90.00
_cell.angle_gamma   90.00
#
_symmetry.space_group_name_H-M   'P 1'
#
loop_
_entity.id
_entity.type
_entity.pdbx_description
1 polymer ?
#
loop_
_entity_poly.entity_id
_entity_poly.type
_entity_poly.pdbx_seq_one_letter_code
_entity_poly.pdbx_strand_id
1 'polypeptide(L)'
;MKSNKKKVLISLVAILLLVGIFFSTFSTLIVSVTRAENLYTSASGGCVIEGSTGRVLFEKNKDKKLAMASTTKIMTAITAIENCDDLDEKFEVSPKAVGIEGTSLYLRKGDIYSTRDLLYALMLISGNDASVAIAEHIAGSTSEFVTLMNEKAKEIGAVNSHFANTHGLDEDGHYTTAYDLAKITAYALNNDTFREIVSTQSTKIVNSKDGQEEPRYLRNKNKLLFKLDGCIGVKTGFTNDAGRCLVSAIERNGMRLICVVLNCGPMFEESSTLLNSCASMYSLVDVTSLYNYDKKVKVLDGRKKESEIGTKESFIYPLSEYEKKILKFEYNLPKTLQAPLKKGEEVGEIKVFLNNDLLFSEKVYTIEDIKPKTIMQRLKEFAGNW
;
A
#
# COMPACT_ATOMS: atom_id res chain seq x y z
N MET A 1 63.99 29.73 -23.91
CA MET A 1 63.52 28.32 -23.88
C MET A 1 62.81 27.86 -22.60
N LYS A 2 63.16 28.34 -21.39
CA LYS A 2 62.49 27.93 -20.11
C LYS A 2 61.02 28.39 -19.96
N SER A 3 60.63 29.55 -20.52
CA SER A 3 59.26 30.12 -20.41
C SER A 3 58.20 29.31 -21.18
N ASN A 4 58.52 28.81 -22.37
CA ASN A 4 57.54 28.04 -23.15
C ASN A 4 57.27 26.66 -22.57
N LYS A 5 58.27 26.01 -21.94
CA LYS A 5 58.04 24.72 -21.27
C LYS A 5 57.09 24.81 -20.06
N LYS A 6 57.15 25.95 -19.28
CA LYS A 6 56.21 26.20 -18.18
C LYS A 6 54.78 26.40 -18.68
N LYS A 7 54.56 27.13 -19.79
CA LYS A 7 53.22 27.37 -20.34
C LYS A 7 52.62 26.08 -20.89
N VAL A 8 53.41 25.24 -21.54
CA VAL A 8 52.97 23.92 -22.05
C VAL A 8 52.62 22.99 -20.91
N LEU A 9 53.39 22.98 -19.81
CA LEU A 9 53.09 22.16 -18.64
C LEU A 9 51.81 22.58 -17.94
N ILE A 10 51.54 23.89 -17.79
CA ILE A 10 50.31 24.43 -17.19
C ILE A 10 49.09 24.08 -18.06
N SER A 11 49.21 24.19 -19.40
CA SER A 11 48.13 23.80 -20.27
C SER A 11 47.82 22.29 -20.22
N LEU A 12 48.85 21.43 -20.14
CA LEU A 12 48.66 19.97 -19.98
C LEU A 12 47.96 19.61 -18.65
N VAL A 13 48.33 20.28 -17.52
CA VAL A 13 47.69 20.04 -16.24
C VAL A 13 46.25 20.53 -16.25
N ALA A 14 45.97 21.68 -16.89
CA ALA A 14 44.57 22.17 -17.01
C ALA A 14 43.69 21.25 -17.85
N ILE A 15 44.24 20.67 -18.96
CA ILE A 15 43.52 19.68 -19.79
C ILE A 15 43.26 18.40 -18.95
N LEU A 16 44.23 17.89 -18.21
CA LEU A 16 44.07 16.72 -17.35
C LEU A 16 43.02 16.94 -16.25
N LEU A 17 42.96 18.11 -15.66
CA LEU A 17 41.93 18.47 -14.67
C LEU A 17 40.53 18.56 -15.31
N LEU A 18 40.41 19.15 -16.50
CA LEU A 18 39.14 19.19 -17.25
C LEU A 18 38.65 17.80 -17.65
N VAL A 19 39.55 16.92 -18.12
CA VAL A 19 39.24 15.52 -18.44
C VAL A 19 38.83 14.76 -17.15
N GLY A 20 39.50 14.96 -16.03
CA GLY A 20 39.17 14.37 -14.76
C GLY A 20 37.78 14.79 -14.26
N ILE A 21 37.43 16.07 -14.37
CA ILE A 21 36.09 16.60 -14.02
C ILE A 21 35.05 16.01 -14.97
N PHE A 22 35.31 15.95 -16.28
CA PHE A 22 34.40 15.36 -17.27
C PHE A 22 34.15 13.87 -17.00
N PHE A 23 35.18 13.10 -16.69
CA PHE A 23 35.06 11.69 -16.31
C PHE A 23 34.31 11.51 -14.99
N SER A 24 34.53 12.37 -13.99
CA SER A 24 33.82 12.34 -12.72
C SER A 24 32.32 12.64 -12.88
N THR A 25 31.97 13.68 -13.65
CA THR A 25 30.56 14.04 -13.95
C THR A 25 29.88 13.00 -14.84
N PHE A 26 30.61 12.42 -15.79
CA PHE A 26 30.08 11.37 -16.66
C PHE A 26 29.87 10.05 -15.88
N SER A 27 30.78 9.71 -14.94
CA SER A 27 30.61 8.55 -14.06
C SER A 27 29.43 8.71 -13.12
N THR A 28 29.20 9.92 -12.56
CA THR A 28 28.01 10.18 -11.73
C THR A 28 26.73 10.19 -12.55
N LEU A 29 26.76 10.62 -13.82
CA LEU A 29 25.60 10.55 -14.72
C LEU A 29 25.29 9.11 -15.14
N ILE A 30 26.31 8.28 -15.43
CA ILE A 30 26.12 6.86 -15.74
C ILE A 30 25.60 6.09 -14.53
N VAL A 31 26.10 6.37 -13.31
CA VAL A 31 25.59 5.73 -12.07
C VAL A 31 24.14 6.13 -11.79
N SER A 32 23.70 7.33 -12.16
CA SER A 32 22.29 7.73 -12.02
C SER A 32 21.38 7.16 -13.13
N VAL A 33 21.90 6.82 -14.30
CA VAL A 33 21.14 6.21 -15.40
C VAL A 33 21.10 4.68 -15.29
N THR A 34 22.08 4.04 -14.66
CA THR A 34 22.13 2.58 -14.47
C THR A 34 21.33 2.07 -13.26
N ARG A 35 20.66 2.94 -12.52
CA ARG A 35 19.84 2.56 -11.36
C ARG A 35 18.36 2.33 -11.67
N ALA A 36 17.98 2.08 -12.91
CA ALA A 36 16.85 1.23 -13.21
C ALA A 36 17.35 -0.24 -13.10
N GLU A 37 17.75 -0.67 -11.90
CA GLU A 37 17.92 -2.10 -11.63
C GLU A 37 16.61 -2.75 -12.01
N ASN A 38 16.66 -3.69 -12.98
CA ASN A 38 15.53 -4.55 -13.28
C ASN A 38 15.17 -5.26 -11.99
N LEU A 39 14.13 -4.79 -11.30
CA LEU A 39 13.63 -5.45 -10.12
C LEU A 39 13.30 -6.89 -10.48
N TYR A 40 13.85 -7.83 -9.76
CA TYR A 40 13.72 -9.25 -10.03
C TYR A 40 13.32 -10.01 -8.77
N THR A 41 12.55 -11.06 -8.96
CA THR A 41 12.29 -12.08 -7.95
C THR A 41 12.28 -13.47 -8.58
N SER A 42 12.76 -14.48 -7.87
CA SER A 42 12.63 -15.89 -8.24
C SER A 42 11.23 -16.45 -7.98
N ALA A 43 10.38 -15.72 -7.24
CA ALA A 43 9.02 -16.10 -6.89
C ALA A 43 8.19 -16.53 -8.11
N SER A 44 7.30 -17.51 -7.92
CA SER A 44 6.33 -17.91 -8.96
C SER A 44 5.27 -16.83 -9.22
N GLY A 45 4.94 -16.03 -8.18
CA GLY A 45 4.13 -14.82 -8.23
C GLY A 45 4.65 -13.79 -7.23
N GLY A 46 4.77 -12.54 -7.64
CA GLY A 46 5.26 -11.47 -6.79
C GLY A 46 4.62 -10.13 -7.11
N CYS A 47 4.43 -9.29 -6.09
CA CYS A 47 3.85 -7.96 -6.22
C CYS A 47 4.36 -7.05 -5.10
N VAL A 48 4.66 -5.79 -5.45
CA VAL A 48 4.82 -4.70 -4.47
C VAL A 48 3.79 -3.63 -4.80
N ILE A 49 2.98 -3.27 -3.80
CA ILE A 49 2.02 -2.16 -3.93
C ILE A 49 2.33 -1.06 -2.92
N GLU A 50 1.91 0.17 -3.24
CA GLU A 50 1.75 1.21 -2.23
C GLU A 50 0.37 1.05 -1.58
N GLY A 51 0.33 0.94 -0.24
CA GLY A 51 -0.82 0.44 0.51
C GLY A 51 -2.03 1.39 0.54
N SER A 52 -1.83 2.71 0.41
CA SER A 52 -2.93 3.67 0.47
C SER A 52 -3.61 3.86 -0.89
N THR A 53 -2.86 3.77 -1.97
CA THR A 53 -3.36 3.99 -3.34
C THR A 53 -3.64 2.69 -4.09
N GLY A 54 -3.12 1.56 -3.61
CA GLY A 54 -3.16 0.28 -4.32
C GLY A 54 -2.27 0.23 -5.57
N ARG A 55 -1.46 1.29 -5.83
CA ARG A 55 -0.57 1.32 -6.99
C ARG A 55 0.43 0.19 -6.96
N VAL A 56 0.49 -0.58 -8.05
CA VAL A 56 1.52 -1.61 -8.28
C VAL A 56 2.83 -0.92 -8.66
N LEU A 57 3.89 -1.17 -7.88
CA LEU A 57 5.23 -0.63 -8.10
C LEU A 57 6.18 -1.68 -8.68
N PHE A 58 5.90 -2.95 -8.43
CA PHE A 58 6.58 -4.10 -9.01
C PHE A 58 5.60 -5.25 -9.18
N GLU A 59 5.75 -6.00 -10.28
CA GLU A 59 4.97 -7.21 -10.52
C GLU A 59 5.76 -8.30 -11.24
N LYS A 60 5.44 -9.54 -10.87
CA LYS A 60 5.79 -10.74 -11.60
C LYS A 60 4.66 -11.74 -11.46
N ASN A 61 3.97 -12.07 -12.55
CA ASN A 61 2.84 -13.00 -12.52
C ASN A 61 1.84 -12.67 -11.39
N LYS A 62 1.58 -11.38 -11.13
CA LYS A 62 0.83 -10.90 -9.96
C LYS A 62 -0.58 -11.48 -9.85
N ASP A 63 -1.18 -11.84 -10.99
CA ASP A 63 -2.55 -12.36 -11.09
C ASP A 63 -2.61 -13.91 -11.24
N LYS A 64 -1.43 -14.58 -11.17
CA LYS A 64 -1.39 -16.05 -11.20
C LYS A 64 -1.95 -16.62 -9.90
N LYS A 65 -2.94 -17.52 -10.01
CA LYS A 65 -3.49 -18.26 -8.87
C LYS A 65 -2.46 -19.27 -8.36
N LEU A 66 -2.13 -19.19 -7.07
CA LEU A 66 -1.13 -20.01 -6.39
C LEU A 66 -1.62 -20.40 -5.00
N ALA A 67 -1.14 -21.54 -4.51
CA ALA A 67 -1.25 -21.89 -3.10
C ALA A 67 -0.47 -20.86 -2.26
N MET A 68 -1.01 -20.52 -1.10
CA MET A 68 -0.51 -19.40 -0.29
C MET A 68 0.03 -19.81 1.07
N ALA A 69 -0.12 -21.08 1.45
CA ALA A 69 0.25 -21.60 2.77
C ALA A 69 -0.33 -20.72 3.91
N SER A 70 0.39 -20.61 5.01
CA SER A 70 -0.03 -19.83 6.20
C SER A 70 -0.15 -18.32 5.98
N THR A 71 0.09 -17.77 4.79
CA THR A 71 -0.27 -16.36 4.52
C THR A 71 -1.80 -16.17 4.48
N THR A 72 -2.57 -17.25 4.33
CA THR A 72 -4.03 -17.35 4.57
C THR A 72 -4.45 -16.67 5.87
N LYS A 73 -3.62 -16.79 6.92
CA LYS A 73 -3.92 -16.29 8.27
C LYS A 73 -4.04 -14.76 8.36
N ILE A 74 -3.62 -14.04 7.32
CA ILE A 74 -3.89 -12.60 7.20
C ILE A 74 -5.40 -12.38 7.08
N MET A 75 -6.07 -13.12 6.18
CA MET A 75 -7.52 -13.05 6.04
C MET A 75 -8.22 -13.57 7.30
N THR A 76 -7.76 -14.68 7.86
CA THR A 76 -8.31 -15.24 9.10
C THR A 76 -8.27 -14.22 10.24
N ALA A 77 -7.14 -13.52 10.40
CA ALA A 77 -6.96 -12.55 11.48
C ALA A 77 -7.88 -11.33 11.31
N ILE A 78 -7.95 -10.74 10.11
CA ILE A 78 -8.80 -9.55 9.92
C ILE A 78 -10.29 -9.92 9.99
N THR A 79 -10.70 -11.06 9.44
CA THR A 79 -12.07 -11.56 9.59
C THR A 79 -12.43 -11.77 11.07
N ALA A 80 -11.50 -12.34 11.85
CA ALA A 80 -11.72 -12.53 13.28
C ALA A 80 -11.87 -11.20 14.04
N ILE A 81 -10.99 -10.24 13.79
CA ILE A 81 -11.02 -8.93 14.46
C ILE A 81 -12.33 -8.19 14.17
N GLU A 82 -12.83 -8.29 12.94
CA GLU A 82 -14.06 -7.57 12.54
C GLU A 82 -15.38 -8.25 12.94
N ASN A 83 -15.33 -9.54 13.31
CA ASN A 83 -16.52 -10.31 13.69
C ASN A 83 -16.51 -10.77 15.16
N CYS A 84 -15.61 -10.24 15.98
CA CYS A 84 -15.53 -10.51 17.42
C CYS A 84 -15.90 -9.24 18.20
N ASP A 85 -16.93 -9.32 19.02
CA ASP A 85 -17.42 -8.18 19.79
C ASP A 85 -16.42 -7.74 20.89
N ASP A 86 -15.77 -8.70 21.54
CA ASP A 86 -14.73 -8.47 22.55
C ASP A 86 -13.55 -9.42 22.37
N LEU A 87 -12.44 -8.88 21.89
CA LEU A 87 -11.21 -9.64 21.66
C LEU A 87 -10.56 -10.14 22.95
N ASP A 88 -10.87 -9.56 24.08
CA ASP A 88 -10.25 -9.85 25.37
C ASP A 88 -11.10 -10.79 26.24
N GLU A 89 -12.35 -11.08 25.83
CA GLU A 89 -13.18 -12.10 26.44
C GLU A 89 -12.50 -13.48 26.34
N LYS A 90 -12.41 -14.18 27.48
CA LYS A 90 -11.81 -15.51 27.54
C LYS A 90 -12.85 -16.60 27.30
N PHE A 91 -12.50 -17.58 26.48
CA PHE A 91 -13.35 -18.72 26.16
C PHE A 91 -12.59 -20.05 26.22
N GLU A 92 -13.30 -21.13 26.45
CA GLU A 92 -12.75 -22.48 26.40
C GLU A 92 -12.55 -22.93 24.97
N VAL A 93 -11.35 -23.42 24.66
CA VAL A 93 -10.96 -23.90 23.32
C VAL A 93 -11.80 -25.10 22.91
N SER A 94 -12.41 -25.06 21.72
CA SER A 94 -13.15 -26.15 21.13
C SER A 94 -12.29 -27.40 21.00
N PRO A 95 -12.79 -28.61 21.35
CA PRO A 95 -12.07 -29.87 21.11
C PRO A 95 -11.67 -30.08 19.65
N LYS A 96 -12.37 -29.47 18.69
CA LYS A 96 -12.06 -29.55 17.25
C LYS A 96 -10.76 -28.81 16.89
N ALA A 97 -10.31 -27.86 17.73
CA ALA A 97 -9.04 -27.17 17.53
C ALA A 97 -7.81 -27.98 18.04
N VAL A 98 -8.03 -29.10 18.72
CA VAL A 98 -6.95 -29.92 19.28
C VAL A 98 -6.39 -30.87 18.22
N GLY A 99 -5.06 -30.96 18.12
CA GLY A 99 -4.39 -31.92 17.23
C GLY A 99 -4.38 -31.52 15.76
N ILE A 100 -4.61 -30.26 15.42
CA ILE A 100 -4.52 -29.76 14.04
C ILE A 100 -3.09 -29.90 13.53
N GLU A 101 -2.96 -30.45 12.32
CA GLU A 101 -1.68 -30.72 11.66
C GLU A 101 -0.86 -29.42 11.42
N GLY A 102 0.45 -29.58 11.37
CA GLY A 102 1.41 -28.53 11.03
C GLY A 102 1.85 -27.69 12.22
N THR A 103 2.06 -26.38 12.03
CA THR A 103 2.50 -25.52 13.13
C THR A 103 1.37 -25.28 14.12
N SER A 104 1.66 -25.47 15.40
CA SER A 104 0.66 -25.47 16.46
C SER A 104 1.10 -24.68 17.69
N LEU A 105 0.14 -24.09 18.40
CA LEU A 105 0.29 -23.61 19.78
C LEU A 105 0.21 -24.79 20.77
N TYR A 106 -0.17 -25.99 20.29
CA TYR A 106 -0.41 -27.21 21.07
C TYR A 106 -1.55 -27.00 22.09
N LEU A 107 -2.69 -26.51 21.59
CA LEU A 107 -3.91 -26.35 22.37
C LEU A 107 -4.40 -27.71 22.88
N ARG A 108 -4.92 -27.70 24.12
CA ARG A 108 -5.45 -28.88 24.79
C ARG A 108 -6.92 -28.63 25.15
N LYS A 109 -7.69 -29.69 25.28
CA LYS A 109 -9.06 -29.61 25.78
C LYS A 109 -9.08 -28.90 27.15
N GLY A 110 -9.98 -27.93 27.30
CA GLY A 110 -10.14 -27.15 28.53
C GLY A 110 -9.12 -26.00 28.66
N ASP A 111 -8.27 -25.74 27.65
CA ASP A 111 -7.48 -24.52 27.63
C ASP A 111 -8.40 -23.31 27.45
N ILE A 112 -8.07 -22.19 28.12
CA ILE A 112 -8.86 -20.96 28.11
C ILE A 112 -7.96 -19.82 27.68
N TYR A 113 -8.32 -19.17 26.56
CA TYR A 113 -7.61 -18.02 25.99
C TYR A 113 -8.62 -16.95 25.57
N SER A 114 -8.14 -15.74 25.37
CA SER A 114 -8.89 -14.71 24.64
C SER A 114 -8.66 -14.85 23.11
N THR A 115 -9.57 -14.25 22.32
CA THR A 115 -9.36 -14.14 20.88
C THR A 115 -8.07 -13.40 20.57
N ARG A 116 -7.74 -12.34 21.32
CA ARG A 116 -6.48 -11.58 21.18
C ARG A 116 -5.25 -12.47 21.39
N ASP A 117 -5.22 -13.28 22.43
CA ASP A 117 -4.13 -14.23 22.69
C ASP A 117 -3.94 -15.19 21.52
N LEU A 118 -5.05 -15.74 21.02
CA LEU A 118 -5.00 -16.67 19.88
C LEU A 118 -4.62 -15.97 18.56
N LEU A 119 -4.97 -14.69 18.36
CA LEU A 119 -4.51 -13.89 17.23
C LEU A 119 -3.00 -13.68 17.27
N TYR A 120 -2.41 -13.44 18.44
CA TYR A 120 -0.95 -13.42 18.59
C TYR A 120 -0.32 -14.79 18.24
N ALA A 121 -0.89 -15.89 18.71
CA ALA A 121 -0.43 -17.22 18.34
C ALA A 121 -0.56 -17.50 16.84
N LEU A 122 -1.68 -17.10 16.24
CA LEU A 122 -1.95 -17.20 14.80
C LEU A 122 -0.90 -16.49 13.96
N MET A 123 -0.60 -15.23 14.30
CA MET A 123 0.26 -14.39 13.47
C MET A 123 1.75 -14.57 13.77
N LEU A 124 2.18 -14.65 15.03
CA LEU A 124 3.58 -14.72 15.38
C LEU A 124 4.19 -16.10 15.14
N ILE A 125 3.54 -17.15 15.64
CA ILE A 125 4.06 -18.53 15.52
C ILE A 125 3.35 -19.36 14.46
N SER A 126 2.26 -18.82 13.86
CA SER A 126 1.52 -19.51 12.79
C SER A 126 0.71 -20.73 13.28
N GLY A 127 0.12 -20.69 14.50
CA GLY A 127 -0.68 -21.76 15.05
C GLY A 127 -1.89 -22.11 14.18
N ASN A 128 -1.96 -23.35 13.65
CA ASN A 128 -3.10 -23.84 12.89
C ASN A 128 -4.28 -24.13 13.83
N ASP A 129 -4.00 -24.69 14.99
CA ASP A 129 -4.95 -24.90 16.07
C ASP A 129 -5.58 -23.60 16.57
N ALA A 130 -4.80 -22.53 16.68
CA ALA A 130 -5.31 -21.20 17.04
C ALA A 130 -6.29 -20.68 15.98
N SER A 131 -6.07 -20.95 14.68
CA SER A 131 -7.00 -20.52 13.62
C SER A 131 -8.36 -21.23 13.70
N VAL A 132 -8.33 -22.53 14.03
CA VAL A 132 -9.56 -23.33 14.20
C VAL A 132 -10.29 -22.89 15.48
N ALA A 133 -9.56 -22.66 16.59
CA ALA A 133 -10.17 -22.20 17.84
C ALA A 133 -10.88 -20.85 17.67
N ILE A 134 -10.26 -19.90 16.99
CA ILE A 134 -10.86 -18.60 16.67
C ILE A 134 -12.12 -18.77 15.81
N ALA A 135 -12.05 -19.57 14.75
CA ALA A 135 -13.17 -19.80 13.85
C ALA A 135 -14.38 -20.45 14.54
N GLU A 136 -14.12 -21.49 15.35
CA GLU A 136 -15.17 -22.16 16.12
C GLU A 136 -15.82 -21.22 17.14
N HIS A 137 -15.03 -20.35 17.79
CA HIS A 137 -15.55 -19.40 18.77
C HIS A 137 -16.43 -18.32 18.11
N ILE A 138 -15.98 -17.72 17.01
CA ILE A 138 -16.64 -16.56 16.40
C ILE A 138 -17.85 -16.99 15.54
N ALA A 139 -17.70 -18.03 14.74
CA ALA A 139 -18.72 -18.45 13.77
C ALA A 139 -19.41 -19.77 14.11
N GLY A 140 -19.04 -20.42 15.21
CA GLY A 140 -19.59 -21.72 15.61
C GLY A 140 -19.04 -22.91 14.81
N SER A 141 -18.42 -22.66 13.66
CA SER A 141 -17.73 -23.68 12.87
C SER A 141 -16.67 -23.06 11.96
N THR A 142 -15.67 -23.87 11.58
CA THR A 142 -14.68 -23.48 10.56
C THR A 142 -15.31 -23.21 9.20
N SER A 143 -16.34 -23.93 8.83
CA SER A 143 -17.05 -23.75 7.54
C SER A 143 -17.75 -22.40 7.45
N GLU A 144 -18.48 -22.02 8.50
CA GLU A 144 -19.14 -20.71 8.54
C GLU A 144 -18.10 -19.57 8.56
N PHE A 145 -17.00 -19.74 9.28
CA PHE A 145 -15.93 -18.76 9.30
C PHE A 145 -15.26 -18.61 7.92
N VAL A 146 -15.04 -19.70 7.19
CA VAL A 146 -14.53 -19.68 5.81
C VAL A 146 -15.49 -18.95 4.87
N THR A 147 -16.80 -19.05 5.09
CA THR A 147 -17.78 -18.25 4.34
C THR A 147 -17.55 -16.76 4.57
N LEU A 148 -17.39 -16.31 5.83
CA LEU A 148 -17.05 -14.93 6.16
C LEU A 148 -15.75 -14.46 5.52
N MET A 149 -14.70 -15.32 5.50
CA MET A 149 -13.43 -15.01 4.83
C MET A 149 -13.62 -14.74 3.33
N ASN A 150 -14.43 -15.57 2.64
CA ASN A 150 -14.68 -15.42 1.22
C ASN A 150 -15.58 -14.21 0.90
N GLU A 151 -16.54 -13.90 1.75
CA GLU A 151 -17.34 -12.67 1.65
C GLU A 151 -16.45 -11.42 1.81
N LYS A 152 -15.58 -11.41 2.83
CA LYS A 152 -14.61 -10.33 3.05
C LYS A 152 -13.64 -10.20 1.87
N ALA A 153 -13.18 -11.29 1.26
CA ALA A 153 -12.33 -11.25 0.07
C ALA A 153 -13.03 -10.53 -1.10
N LYS A 154 -14.32 -10.79 -1.32
CA LYS A 154 -15.12 -10.10 -2.34
C LYS A 154 -15.29 -8.62 -2.02
N GLU A 155 -15.59 -8.27 -0.77
CA GLU A 155 -15.72 -6.90 -0.29
C GLU A 155 -14.45 -6.08 -0.54
N ILE A 156 -13.27 -6.65 -0.26
CA ILE A 156 -11.96 -6.04 -0.49
C ILE A 156 -11.64 -5.94 -2.00
N GLY A 157 -12.34 -6.66 -2.86
CA GLY A 157 -12.05 -6.77 -4.29
C GLY A 157 -10.93 -7.76 -4.61
N ALA A 158 -10.67 -8.74 -3.72
CA ALA A 158 -9.72 -9.84 -3.94
C ALA A 158 -10.40 -11.01 -4.67
N VAL A 159 -10.90 -10.74 -5.88
CA VAL A 159 -11.81 -11.62 -6.64
C VAL A 159 -11.15 -12.87 -7.24
N ASN A 160 -9.82 -12.90 -7.25
CA ASN A 160 -9.05 -14.07 -7.72
C ASN A 160 -8.51 -14.92 -6.57
N SER A 161 -9.12 -14.79 -5.37
CA SER A 161 -8.78 -15.56 -4.17
C SER A 161 -9.97 -16.39 -3.74
N HIS A 162 -9.69 -17.57 -3.18
CA HIS A 162 -10.69 -18.41 -2.55
C HIS A 162 -10.06 -19.15 -1.37
N PHE A 163 -10.74 -19.11 -0.24
CA PHE A 163 -10.33 -19.75 1.00
C PHE A 163 -11.18 -21.01 1.21
N ALA A 164 -10.53 -22.17 1.40
CA ALA A 164 -11.19 -23.43 1.76
C ALA A 164 -11.02 -23.75 3.25
N ASN A 165 -9.99 -23.19 3.90
CA ASN A 165 -9.73 -23.36 5.31
C ASN A 165 -9.15 -22.09 5.96
N THR A 166 -9.00 -22.11 7.30
CA THR A 166 -8.57 -20.96 8.09
C THR A 166 -7.06 -20.90 8.33
N HIS A 167 -6.31 -21.93 7.97
CA HIS A 167 -4.90 -22.10 8.35
C HIS A 167 -3.91 -22.08 7.19
N GLY A 168 -4.35 -22.44 5.98
CA GLY A 168 -3.53 -22.45 4.79
C GLY A 168 -2.79 -23.77 4.52
N LEU A 169 -3.25 -24.89 5.05
CA LEU A 169 -2.85 -26.20 4.55
C LEU A 169 -3.40 -26.40 3.14
N ASP A 170 -2.70 -27.20 2.36
CA ASP A 170 -3.06 -27.47 0.97
C ASP A 170 -4.42 -28.14 0.88
N GLU A 171 -5.32 -27.59 0.08
CA GLU A 171 -6.69 -28.06 -0.12
C GLU A 171 -7.20 -27.61 -1.49
N ASP A 172 -7.99 -28.44 -2.13
CA ASP A 172 -8.59 -28.11 -3.42
C ASP A 172 -9.43 -26.83 -3.33
N GLY A 173 -9.17 -25.92 -4.24
CA GLY A 173 -9.84 -24.63 -4.24
C GLY A 173 -9.24 -23.59 -3.28
N HIS A 174 -8.15 -23.89 -2.56
CA HIS A 174 -7.48 -22.93 -1.66
C HIS A 174 -6.36 -22.18 -2.39
N TYR A 175 -6.64 -20.98 -2.90
CA TYR A 175 -5.68 -20.21 -3.70
C TYR A 175 -5.86 -18.70 -3.53
N THR A 176 -4.81 -17.98 -3.88
CA THR A 176 -4.81 -16.51 -4.03
C THR A 176 -3.92 -16.09 -5.20
N THR A 177 -3.85 -14.79 -5.45
CA THR A 177 -2.83 -14.17 -6.30
C THR A 177 -1.95 -13.24 -5.45
N ALA A 178 -0.74 -12.93 -5.92
CA ALA A 178 0.13 -12.01 -5.19
C ALA A 178 -0.52 -10.61 -5.05
N TYR A 179 -1.24 -10.17 -6.06
CA TYR A 179 -1.95 -8.89 -6.05
C TYR A 179 -3.15 -8.88 -5.09
N ASP A 180 -3.97 -9.94 -5.09
CA ASP A 180 -5.11 -10.03 -4.18
C ASP A 180 -4.66 -10.09 -2.71
N LEU A 181 -3.61 -10.88 -2.44
CA LEU A 181 -3.07 -10.96 -1.09
C LEU A 181 -2.44 -9.63 -0.63
N ALA A 182 -1.87 -8.85 -1.57
CA ALA A 182 -1.41 -7.50 -1.27
C ALA A 182 -2.58 -6.55 -0.94
N LYS A 183 -3.70 -6.62 -1.68
CA LYS A 183 -4.93 -5.85 -1.37
C LYS A 183 -5.51 -6.23 0.01
N ILE A 184 -5.63 -7.52 0.29
CA ILE A 184 -6.09 -8.03 1.60
C ILE A 184 -5.20 -7.49 2.72
N THR A 185 -3.89 -7.50 2.50
CA THR A 185 -2.93 -7.00 3.48
C THR A 185 -3.02 -5.49 3.66
N ALA A 186 -3.21 -4.73 2.57
CA ALA A 186 -3.40 -3.28 2.63
C ALA A 186 -4.64 -2.91 3.45
N TYR A 187 -5.75 -3.62 3.20
CA TYR A 187 -6.97 -3.48 3.98
C TYR A 187 -6.76 -3.80 5.47
N ALA A 188 -6.16 -4.96 5.76
CA ALA A 188 -5.93 -5.41 7.13
C ALA A 188 -5.02 -4.46 7.93
N LEU A 189 -3.98 -3.88 7.31
CA LEU A 189 -3.06 -2.93 7.93
C LEU A 189 -3.70 -1.57 8.26
N ASN A 190 -4.91 -1.27 7.80
CA ASN A 190 -5.67 -0.09 8.24
C ASN A 190 -6.37 -0.32 9.59
N ASN A 191 -6.45 -1.57 10.06
CA ASN A 191 -6.94 -1.90 11.39
C ASN A 191 -5.78 -1.86 12.39
N ASP A 192 -5.89 -1.02 13.42
CA ASP A 192 -4.82 -0.80 14.41
C ASP A 192 -4.48 -2.07 15.21
N THR A 193 -5.48 -2.88 15.58
CA THR A 193 -5.27 -4.16 16.28
C THR A 193 -4.51 -5.16 15.42
N PHE A 194 -4.89 -5.29 14.15
CA PHE A 194 -4.14 -6.15 13.21
C PHE A 194 -2.70 -5.67 13.08
N ARG A 195 -2.50 -4.38 12.88
CA ARG A 195 -1.19 -3.76 12.72
C ARG A 195 -0.30 -3.96 13.95
N GLU A 196 -0.84 -3.77 15.15
CA GLU A 196 -0.16 -4.04 16.42
C GLU A 196 0.31 -5.50 16.48
N ILE A 197 -0.59 -6.46 16.25
CA ILE A 197 -0.28 -7.89 16.36
C ILE A 197 0.81 -8.30 15.37
N VAL A 198 0.72 -7.91 14.09
CA VAL A 198 1.68 -8.36 13.07
C VAL A 198 3.05 -7.69 13.19
N SER A 199 3.12 -6.50 13.79
CA SER A 199 4.38 -5.78 14.05
C SER A 199 5.06 -6.22 15.34
N THR A 200 4.37 -6.98 16.19
CA THR A 200 4.92 -7.48 17.45
C THR A 200 6.02 -8.50 17.21
N GLN A 201 7.22 -8.23 17.75
CA GLN A 201 8.38 -9.12 17.66
C GLN A 201 8.29 -10.32 18.60
N SER A 202 7.80 -10.09 19.81
CA SER A 202 7.58 -11.13 20.82
C SER A 202 6.56 -10.67 21.86
N THR A 203 5.78 -11.61 22.38
CA THR A 203 4.80 -11.33 23.44
C THR A 203 4.63 -12.55 24.35
N LYS A 204 3.92 -12.34 25.43
CA LYS A 204 3.48 -13.40 26.34
C LYS A 204 1.96 -13.46 26.30
N ILE A 205 1.40 -14.65 26.09
CA ILE A 205 -0.02 -14.96 26.23
C ILE A 205 -0.24 -15.86 27.44
N VAL A 206 -1.48 -15.96 27.93
CA VAL A 206 -1.76 -16.68 29.16
C VAL A 206 -2.94 -17.65 28.98
N ASN A 207 -2.66 -18.94 29.18
CA ASN A 207 -3.69 -19.95 29.34
C ASN A 207 -4.26 -19.90 30.77
N SER A 208 -5.56 -19.77 30.91
CA SER A 208 -6.25 -19.66 32.23
C SER A 208 -7.07 -20.92 32.52
N LYS A 209 -6.42 -22.09 32.52
CA LYS A 209 -7.06 -23.39 32.72
C LYS A 209 -7.19 -23.73 34.21
N ASP A 210 -8.36 -24.24 34.64
CA ASP A 210 -8.60 -24.73 35.99
C ASP A 210 -8.24 -23.71 37.09
N GLY A 211 -8.40 -22.41 36.80
CA GLY A 211 -8.03 -21.32 37.70
C GLY A 211 -6.54 -21.09 37.86
N GLN A 212 -5.70 -21.77 37.07
CA GLN A 212 -4.26 -21.58 37.02
C GLN A 212 -3.86 -20.81 35.76
N GLU A 213 -2.88 -19.93 35.88
CA GLU A 213 -2.31 -19.17 34.76
C GLU A 213 -1.01 -19.84 34.28
N GLU A 214 -0.99 -20.30 33.03
CA GLU A 214 0.16 -20.87 32.35
C GLU A 214 0.66 -19.89 31.26
N PRO A 215 1.76 -19.16 31.48
CA PRO A 215 2.29 -18.23 30.48
C PRO A 215 2.94 -18.94 29.31
N ARG A 216 2.74 -18.44 28.10
CA ARG A 216 3.41 -18.89 26.87
C ARG A 216 4.07 -17.72 26.16
N TYR A 217 5.35 -17.85 25.88
CA TYR A 217 6.16 -16.84 25.18
C TYR A 217 6.16 -17.11 23.69
N LEU A 218 5.75 -16.12 22.92
CA LEU A 218 5.68 -16.18 21.47
C LEU A 218 6.73 -15.28 20.86
N ARG A 219 7.42 -15.75 19.81
CA ARG A 219 8.35 -14.96 19.01
C ARG A 219 7.95 -15.02 17.55
N ASN A 220 7.90 -13.87 16.91
CA ASN A 220 7.50 -13.75 15.52
C ASN A 220 8.51 -14.45 14.59
N LYS A 221 8.00 -15.29 13.67
CA LYS A 221 8.80 -16.02 12.69
C LYS A 221 9.24 -15.14 11.51
N ASN A 222 8.65 -13.95 11.35
CA ASN A 222 9.06 -13.00 10.32
C ASN A 222 10.39 -12.35 10.67
N LYS A 223 11.47 -12.83 10.05
CA LYS A 223 12.83 -12.33 10.31
C LYS A 223 13.04 -10.88 9.91
N LEU A 224 12.20 -10.33 8.99
CA LEU A 224 12.34 -8.93 8.55
C LEU A 224 11.99 -7.93 9.64
N LEU A 225 11.11 -8.27 10.58
CA LEU A 225 10.81 -7.43 11.75
C LEU A 225 12.03 -7.11 12.61
N PHE A 226 13.08 -7.91 12.51
CA PHE A 226 14.32 -7.76 13.32
C PHE A 226 15.47 -7.15 12.51
N LYS A 227 15.34 -7.02 11.17
CA LYS A 227 16.47 -6.73 10.29
C LYS A 227 16.20 -5.62 9.28
N LEU A 228 14.93 -5.41 8.91
CA LEU A 228 14.55 -4.45 7.87
C LEU A 228 13.98 -3.20 8.54
N ASP A 229 14.62 -2.07 8.32
CA ASP A 229 14.18 -0.79 8.84
C ASP A 229 12.77 -0.45 8.35
N GLY A 230 11.93 0.08 9.26
CA GLY A 230 10.54 0.41 8.99
C GLY A 230 9.62 -0.81 8.80
N CYS A 231 10.09 -2.06 9.02
CA CYS A 231 9.26 -3.25 8.85
C CYS A 231 8.14 -3.32 9.90
N ILE A 232 6.90 -3.47 9.44
CA ILE A 232 5.69 -3.55 10.25
C ILE A 232 4.96 -4.90 10.16
N GLY A 233 5.56 -5.92 9.56
CA GLY A 233 4.95 -7.25 9.49
C GLY A 233 5.33 -8.00 8.22
N VAL A 234 4.57 -8.99 7.76
CA VAL A 234 3.20 -9.40 8.13
C VAL A 234 3.14 -10.89 8.44
N LYS A 235 3.37 -11.80 7.43
CA LYS A 235 3.17 -13.25 7.63
C LYS A 235 4.05 -14.10 6.72
N THR A 236 4.64 -15.14 7.30
CA THR A 236 5.36 -16.21 6.58
C THR A 236 4.43 -17.40 6.32
N GLY A 237 4.67 -18.14 5.24
CA GLY A 237 3.98 -19.37 4.91
C GLY A 237 4.92 -20.42 4.30
N PHE A 238 4.61 -21.69 4.52
CA PHE A 238 5.25 -22.81 3.85
C PHE A 238 4.33 -24.03 3.89
N THR A 239 4.13 -24.66 2.75
CA THR A 239 3.68 -26.03 2.56
C THR A 239 4.53 -26.63 1.43
N ASN A 240 4.38 -27.93 1.17
CA ASN A 240 5.12 -28.56 0.07
C ASN A 240 4.65 -28.05 -1.29
N ASP A 241 3.35 -27.80 -1.45
CA ASP A 241 2.75 -27.35 -2.71
C ASP A 241 2.95 -25.83 -2.93
N ALA A 242 2.75 -25.04 -1.87
CA ALA A 242 2.94 -23.60 -1.96
C ALA A 242 4.42 -23.16 -2.05
N GLY A 243 5.35 -23.99 -1.60
CA GLY A 243 6.71 -23.53 -1.36
C GLY A 243 6.78 -22.45 -0.27
N ARG A 244 7.85 -21.65 -0.26
CA ARG A 244 8.01 -20.55 0.70
C ARG A 244 7.25 -19.32 0.23
N CYS A 245 6.39 -18.79 1.10
CA CYS A 245 5.60 -17.60 0.88
C CYS A 245 5.86 -16.54 1.97
N LEU A 246 5.90 -15.28 1.57
CA LEU A 246 6.06 -14.17 2.51
C LEU A 246 5.21 -12.98 2.06
N VAL A 247 4.47 -12.44 3.02
CA VAL A 247 3.90 -11.09 2.94
C VAL A 247 4.68 -10.24 3.92
N SER A 248 5.25 -9.14 3.44
CA SER A 248 6.00 -8.18 4.25
C SER A 248 5.58 -6.76 3.93
N ALA A 249 5.67 -5.88 4.92
CA ALA A 249 5.34 -4.48 4.76
C ALA A 249 6.34 -3.59 5.49
N ILE A 250 6.60 -2.41 4.91
CA ILE A 250 7.39 -1.35 5.55
C ILE A 250 6.62 -0.04 5.53
N GLU A 251 6.90 0.83 6.50
CA GLU A 251 6.50 2.24 6.48
C GLU A 251 7.75 3.11 6.45
N ARG A 252 7.91 3.88 5.36
CA ARG A 252 9.03 4.82 5.17
C ARG A 252 8.59 6.02 4.37
N ASN A 253 9.06 7.18 4.75
CA ASN A 253 8.82 8.45 4.04
C ASN A 253 7.32 8.69 3.76
N GLY A 254 6.45 8.29 4.68
CA GLY A 254 5.00 8.40 4.54
C GLY A 254 4.35 7.35 3.65
N MET A 255 5.12 6.49 2.96
CA MET A 255 4.59 5.38 2.17
C MET A 255 4.50 4.10 3.00
N ARG A 256 3.42 3.35 2.79
CA ARG A 256 3.29 1.96 3.23
C ARG A 256 3.47 1.05 2.02
N LEU A 257 4.58 0.34 1.96
CA LEU A 257 4.86 -0.60 0.87
C LEU A 257 4.60 -2.03 1.34
N ILE A 258 3.84 -2.77 0.55
CA ILE A 258 3.47 -4.17 0.82
C ILE A 258 4.06 -5.04 -0.28
N CYS A 259 4.89 -6.00 0.10
CA CYS A 259 5.51 -6.97 -0.80
C CYS A 259 4.95 -8.37 -0.52
N VAL A 260 4.47 -9.01 -1.57
CA VAL A 260 4.03 -10.40 -1.57
C VAL A 260 4.93 -11.21 -2.49
N VAL A 261 5.50 -12.30 -1.99
CA VAL A 261 6.20 -13.31 -2.81
C VAL A 261 5.63 -14.69 -2.49
N LEU A 262 5.20 -15.39 -3.54
CA LEU A 262 4.61 -16.73 -3.46
C LEU A 262 5.54 -17.72 -4.17
N ASN A 263 5.86 -18.85 -3.50
CA ASN A 263 6.82 -19.84 -3.94
C ASN A 263 8.18 -19.20 -4.29
N CYS A 264 8.83 -18.65 -3.27
CA CYS A 264 10.10 -17.94 -3.37
C CYS A 264 11.11 -18.52 -2.39
N GLY A 265 12.16 -19.18 -2.87
CA GLY A 265 13.19 -19.78 -2.02
C GLY A 265 13.84 -18.77 -1.06
N PRO A 266 14.47 -17.67 -1.55
CA PRO A 266 15.09 -16.65 -0.73
C PRO A 266 14.10 -15.53 -0.33
N MET A 267 12.88 -15.89 0.13
CA MET A 267 11.75 -14.99 0.36
C MET A 267 12.09 -13.74 1.19
N PHE A 268 12.95 -13.85 2.21
CA PHE A 268 13.30 -12.71 3.06
C PHE A 268 14.24 -11.73 2.36
N GLU A 269 15.25 -12.26 1.66
CA GLU A 269 16.24 -11.47 0.94
C GLU A 269 15.59 -10.71 -0.22
N GLU A 270 14.83 -11.41 -1.07
CA GLU A 270 14.18 -10.81 -2.22
C GLU A 270 13.09 -9.81 -1.82
N SER A 271 12.26 -10.11 -0.80
CA SER A 271 11.28 -9.15 -0.30
C SER A 271 11.96 -7.88 0.25
N SER A 272 13.07 -8.04 0.99
CA SER A 272 13.84 -6.89 1.49
C SER A 272 14.39 -6.04 0.35
N THR A 273 14.95 -6.67 -0.68
CA THR A 273 15.48 -6.00 -1.88
C THR A 273 14.37 -5.24 -2.62
N LEU A 274 13.24 -5.90 -2.88
CA LEU A 274 12.10 -5.29 -3.56
C LEU A 274 11.55 -4.07 -2.79
N LEU A 275 11.35 -4.22 -1.47
CA LEU A 275 10.84 -3.13 -0.63
C LEU A 275 11.83 -1.95 -0.57
N ASN A 276 13.13 -2.22 -0.37
CA ASN A 276 14.14 -1.17 -0.34
C ASN A 276 14.24 -0.43 -1.68
N SER A 277 14.22 -1.15 -2.79
CA SER A 277 14.30 -0.58 -4.13
C SER A 277 13.05 0.28 -4.42
N CYS A 278 11.84 -0.22 -4.15
CA CYS A 278 10.63 0.56 -4.34
C CYS A 278 10.62 1.82 -3.45
N ALA A 279 11.03 1.70 -2.16
CA ALA A 279 11.12 2.84 -1.25
C ALA A 279 12.13 3.91 -1.69
N SER A 280 13.17 3.53 -2.43
CA SER A 280 14.16 4.46 -2.97
C SER A 280 13.74 5.09 -4.31
N MET A 281 12.94 4.37 -5.10
CA MET A 281 12.53 4.79 -6.45
C MET A 281 11.30 5.71 -6.45
N TYR A 282 10.39 5.53 -5.49
CA TYR A 282 9.10 6.20 -5.44
C TYR A 282 8.95 7.09 -4.22
N SER A 283 8.15 8.13 -4.35
CA SER A 283 7.72 8.99 -3.24
C SER A 283 6.27 9.42 -3.44
N LEU A 284 5.53 9.63 -2.35
CA LEU A 284 4.19 10.23 -2.43
C LEU A 284 4.30 11.68 -2.90
N VAL A 285 3.51 12.02 -3.91
CA VAL A 285 3.47 13.36 -4.51
C VAL A 285 2.02 13.83 -4.49
N ASP A 286 1.80 15.02 -3.97
CA ASP A 286 0.54 15.72 -4.20
C ASP A 286 0.51 16.23 -5.64
N VAL A 287 -0.12 15.45 -6.51
CA VAL A 287 -0.21 15.73 -7.95
C VAL A 287 -1.02 17.00 -8.21
N THR A 288 -1.95 17.36 -7.32
CA THR A 288 -2.74 18.58 -7.46
C THR A 288 -1.88 19.85 -7.30
N SER A 289 -0.78 19.75 -6.53
CA SER A 289 0.20 20.83 -6.42
C SER A 289 0.96 21.13 -7.72
N LEU A 290 0.94 20.20 -8.67
CA LEU A 290 1.61 20.31 -9.97
C LEU A 290 0.70 20.93 -11.04
N TYR A 291 -0.58 21.19 -10.74
CA TYR A 291 -1.51 21.79 -11.70
C TYR A 291 -1.07 23.20 -12.09
N ASN A 292 -0.98 23.41 -13.39
CA ASN A 292 -0.59 24.71 -13.96
C ASN A 292 -1.72 25.24 -14.87
N TYR A 293 -2.70 25.92 -14.27
CA TYR A 293 -3.80 26.56 -14.98
C TYR A 293 -4.11 27.93 -14.36
N ASP A 294 -4.78 28.79 -15.13
CA ASP A 294 -5.24 30.07 -14.62
C ASP A 294 -6.40 29.85 -13.63
N LYS A 295 -6.14 30.12 -12.35
CA LYS A 295 -7.15 29.98 -11.29
C LYS A 295 -8.21 31.07 -11.33
N LYS A 296 -8.08 32.08 -12.20
CA LYS A 296 -9.03 33.16 -12.38
C LYS A 296 -9.67 33.10 -13.75
N VAL A 297 -11.00 33.05 -13.77
CA VAL A 297 -11.82 33.01 -15.00
C VAL A 297 -12.64 34.25 -15.07
N LYS A 298 -12.70 34.87 -16.27
CA LYS A 298 -13.52 36.06 -16.55
C LYS A 298 -15.01 35.74 -16.37
N VAL A 299 -15.73 36.63 -15.67
CA VAL A 299 -17.15 36.51 -15.44
C VAL A 299 -17.92 37.57 -16.26
N LEU A 300 -18.83 37.09 -17.08
CA LEU A 300 -19.75 37.92 -17.86
C LEU A 300 -20.98 38.26 -17.01
N ASP A 301 -21.45 39.51 -17.13
CA ASP A 301 -22.60 40.05 -16.40
C ASP A 301 -22.56 39.94 -14.88
N GLY A 302 -21.41 39.66 -14.31
CA GLY A 302 -21.21 39.58 -12.87
C GLY A 302 -20.83 40.91 -12.23
N ARG A 303 -21.17 41.08 -10.93
CA ARG A 303 -20.70 42.23 -10.13
C ARG A 303 -19.17 42.21 -9.94
N LYS A 304 -18.58 41.04 -9.98
CA LYS A 304 -17.12 40.84 -10.10
C LYS A 304 -16.81 40.48 -11.55
N LYS A 305 -15.66 40.94 -12.05
CA LYS A 305 -15.22 40.69 -13.44
C LYS A 305 -14.52 39.33 -13.58
N GLU A 306 -14.09 38.76 -12.48
CA GLU A 306 -13.38 37.49 -12.40
C GLU A 306 -13.89 36.65 -11.23
N SER A 307 -13.84 35.33 -11.36
CA SER A 307 -14.07 34.35 -10.31
C SER A 307 -12.83 33.48 -10.16
N GLU A 308 -12.49 33.14 -8.94
CA GLU A 308 -11.53 32.05 -8.72
C GLU A 308 -12.23 30.70 -8.87
N ILE A 309 -11.47 29.75 -9.42
CA ILE A 309 -11.85 28.34 -9.56
C ILE A 309 -10.80 27.45 -8.94
N GLY A 310 -11.19 26.28 -8.48
CA GLY A 310 -10.27 25.33 -7.84
C GLY A 310 -10.85 23.94 -7.69
N THR A 311 -10.01 23.02 -7.30
CA THR A 311 -10.32 21.63 -6.97
C THR A 311 -10.71 21.50 -5.50
N LYS A 312 -11.36 20.39 -5.12
CA LYS A 312 -11.81 20.18 -3.73
C LYS A 312 -10.88 19.25 -2.95
N GLU A 313 -10.24 18.32 -3.64
CA GLU A 313 -9.47 17.24 -3.02
C GLU A 313 -8.03 17.25 -3.50
N SER A 314 -7.12 16.75 -2.67
CA SER A 314 -5.74 16.47 -3.07
C SER A 314 -5.65 15.08 -3.66
N PHE A 315 -4.95 14.93 -4.77
CA PHE A 315 -4.62 13.63 -5.35
C PHE A 315 -3.16 13.30 -5.04
N ILE A 316 -2.97 12.45 -4.02
CA ILE A 316 -1.65 11.97 -3.60
C ILE A 316 -1.38 10.63 -4.30
N TYR A 317 -0.25 10.53 -4.99
CA TYR A 317 0.09 9.34 -5.75
C TYR A 317 1.59 9.04 -5.68
N PRO A 318 2.02 7.76 -5.56
CA PRO A 318 3.43 7.43 -5.54
C PRO A 318 4.01 7.55 -6.95
N LEU A 319 5.02 8.40 -7.13
CA LEU A 319 5.67 8.66 -8.40
C LEU A 319 7.19 8.58 -8.26
N SER A 320 7.87 8.08 -9.28
CA SER A 320 9.31 8.20 -9.44
C SER A 320 9.68 9.60 -9.99
N GLU A 321 10.95 10.00 -9.86
CA GLU A 321 11.44 11.27 -10.39
C GLU A 321 11.31 11.36 -11.93
N TYR A 322 11.35 10.22 -12.62
CA TYR A 322 11.10 10.17 -14.06
C TYR A 322 9.61 10.40 -14.37
N GLU A 323 8.73 9.71 -13.66
CA GLU A 323 7.28 9.81 -13.89
C GLU A 323 6.73 11.20 -13.60
N LYS A 324 7.25 11.90 -12.59
CA LYS A 324 6.91 13.32 -12.34
C LYS A 324 7.12 14.22 -13.55
N LYS A 325 8.18 13.95 -14.34
CA LYS A 325 8.54 14.74 -15.52
C LYS A 325 7.68 14.44 -16.75
N ILE A 326 7.09 13.26 -16.81
CA ILE A 326 6.29 12.80 -17.97
C ILE A 326 4.78 12.84 -17.73
N LEU A 327 4.34 13.29 -16.53
CA LEU A 327 2.92 13.55 -16.29
C LEU A 327 2.39 14.53 -17.32
N LYS A 328 1.19 14.22 -17.85
CA LYS A 328 0.45 15.12 -18.74
C LYS A 328 -0.84 15.54 -18.07
N PHE A 329 -1.18 16.81 -18.24
CA PHE A 329 -2.40 17.40 -17.71
C PHE A 329 -3.25 17.91 -18.87
N GLU A 330 -4.51 17.54 -18.88
CA GLU A 330 -5.50 18.10 -19.78
C GLU A 330 -6.50 18.93 -18.97
N TYR A 331 -6.66 20.21 -19.38
CA TYR A 331 -7.51 21.16 -18.70
C TYR A 331 -8.72 21.46 -19.57
N ASN A 332 -9.88 20.95 -19.23
CA ASN A 332 -11.14 21.30 -19.83
C ASN A 332 -11.83 22.38 -18.97
N LEU A 333 -11.34 23.62 -19.10
CA LEU A 333 -11.77 24.76 -18.30
C LEU A 333 -12.42 25.83 -19.18
N PRO A 334 -13.48 26.53 -18.71
CA PRO A 334 -14.13 27.59 -19.45
C PRO A 334 -13.24 28.84 -19.53
N LYS A 335 -13.21 29.50 -20.65
CA LYS A 335 -12.56 30.81 -20.79
C LYS A 335 -13.34 31.94 -20.12
N THR A 336 -14.64 31.77 -19.98
CA THR A 336 -15.54 32.73 -19.35
C THR A 336 -16.68 32.02 -18.64
N LEU A 337 -17.16 32.59 -17.55
CA LEU A 337 -18.33 32.14 -16.80
C LEU A 337 -19.44 33.18 -16.88
N GLN A 338 -20.71 32.76 -16.77
CA GLN A 338 -21.86 33.62 -16.80
C GLN A 338 -22.46 33.77 -15.40
N ALA A 339 -22.59 35.01 -14.91
CA ALA A 339 -23.31 35.27 -13.66
C ALA A 339 -24.84 35.08 -13.79
N PRO A 340 -25.56 34.63 -12.73
CA PRO A 340 -25.05 34.40 -11.36
C PRO A 340 -24.25 33.11 -11.24
N LEU A 341 -23.25 33.08 -10.36
CA LEU A 341 -22.48 31.90 -9.99
C LEU A 341 -22.68 31.57 -8.51
N LYS A 342 -22.77 30.28 -8.20
CA LYS A 342 -22.83 29.78 -6.83
C LYS A 342 -21.52 29.14 -6.46
N LYS A 343 -21.03 29.34 -5.22
CA LYS A 343 -19.90 28.63 -4.68
C LYS A 343 -20.13 27.12 -4.77
N GLY A 344 -19.14 26.38 -5.28
CA GLY A 344 -19.22 24.93 -5.45
C GLY A 344 -19.93 24.45 -6.72
N GLU A 345 -20.24 25.37 -7.66
CA GLU A 345 -20.76 25.02 -8.97
C GLU A 345 -19.64 24.43 -9.84
N GLU A 346 -19.89 23.27 -10.47
CA GLU A 346 -18.94 22.62 -11.36
C GLU A 346 -18.76 23.45 -12.64
N VAL A 347 -17.52 23.74 -13.00
CA VAL A 347 -17.19 24.59 -14.15
C VAL A 347 -16.20 23.94 -15.11
N GLY A 348 -15.65 22.79 -14.76
CA GLY A 348 -14.69 22.12 -15.64
C GLY A 348 -14.12 20.85 -15.03
N GLU A 349 -13.11 20.32 -15.70
CA GLU A 349 -12.45 19.07 -15.36
C GLU A 349 -10.95 19.15 -15.65
N ILE A 350 -10.15 18.53 -14.79
CA ILE A 350 -8.71 18.31 -15.00
C ILE A 350 -8.48 16.81 -15.08
N LYS A 351 -7.78 16.36 -16.12
CA LYS A 351 -7.37 14.96 -16.28
C LYS A 351 -5.87 14.85 -16.19
N VAL A 352 -5.41 13.83 -15.45
CA VAL A 352 -4.00 13.52 -15.24
C VAL A 352 -3.69 12.19 -15.91
N PHE A 353 -2.65 12.18 -16.75
CA PHE A 353 -2.22 11.00 -17.48
C PHE A 353 -0.76 10.65 -17.15
N LEU A 354 -0.47 9.37 -17.06
CA LEU A 354 0.88 8.82 -17.02
C LEU A 354 1.02 7.78 -18.14
N ASN A 355 2.02 7.91 -19.00
CA ASN A 355 2.22 7.04 -20.16
C ASN A 355 0.97 6.90 -21.07
N ASN A 356 0.15 7.95 -21.20
CA ASN A 356 -1.14 8.03 -21.87
C ASN A 356 -2.30 7.28 -21.18
N ASP A 357 -2.09 6.64 -20.06
CA ASP A 357 -3.16 6.07 -19.24
C ASP A 357 -3.74 7.14 -18.31
N LEU A 358 -5.07 7.23 -18.25
CA LEU A 358 -5.75 8.13 -17.32
C LEU A 358 -5.56 7.65 -15.89
N LEU A 359 -4.81 8.43 -15.10
CA LEU A 359 -4.63 8.15 -13.67
C LEU A 359 -5.76 8.68 -12.81
N PHE A 360 -6.20 9.90 -13.11
CA PHE A 360 -7.12 10.63 -12.26
C PHE A 360 -7.87 11.68 -13.06
N SER A 361 -9.13 11.92 -12.70
CA SER A 361 -9.95 12.99 -13.22
C SER A 361 -10.64 13.71 -12.07
N GLU A 362 -10.51 15.01 -12.02
CA GLU A 362 -11.06 15.85 -10.96
C GLU A 362 -11.90 16.99 -11.52
N LYS A 363 -13.02 17.27 -10.85
CA LYS A 363 -13.87 18.40 -11.19
C LYS A 363 -13.33 19.70 -10.62
N VAL A 364 -13.50 20.77 -11.38
CA VAL A 364 -13.14 22.13 -10.98
C VAL A 364 -14.41 22.91 -10.66
N TYR A 365 -14.37 23.68 -9.59
CA TYR A 365 -15.52 24.37 -9.03
C TYR A 365 -15.23 25.86 -8.83
N THR A 366 -16.31 26.66 -8.85
CA THR A 366 -16.25 28.04 -8.35
C THR A 366 -16.03 28.04 -6.83
N ILE A 367 -15.18 28.95 -6.33
CA ILE A 367 -14.89 29.03 -4.89
C ILE A 367 -15.68 30.13 -4.18
N GLU A 368 -16.45 30.94 -4.93
CA GLU A 368 -17.23 32.05 -4.40
C GLU A 368 -18.56 32.25 -5.14
N ASP A 369 -19.49 32.95 -4.47
CA ASP A 369 -20.74 33.40 -5.10
C ASP A 369 -20.55 34.71 -5.87
N ILE A 370 -21.05 34.79 -7.09
CA ILE A 370 -21.08 36.04 -7.86
C ILE A 370 -22.49 36.40 -8.29
N LYS A 371 -22.98 37.50 -7.75
CA LYS A 371 -24.30 38.02 -8.12
C LYS A 371 -24.24 38.70 -9.50
N PRO A 372 -25.34 38.67 -10.29
CA PRO A 372 -25.40 39.38 -11.54
C PRO A 372 -25.37 40.89 -11.33
N LYS A 373 -24.94 41.64 -12.34
CA LYS A 373 -25.01 43.11 -12.35
C LYS A 373 -26.47 43.59 -12.25
N THR A 374 -26.67 44.66 -11.50
CA THR A 374 -27.97 45.33 -11.47
C THR A 374 -28.22 46.05 -12.80
N ILE A 375 -29.50 46.35 -13.09
CA ILE A 375 -29.90 47.11 -14.28
C ILE A 375 -29.13 48.45 -14.34
N MET A 376 -28.99 49.13 -13.21
CA MET A 376 -28.25 50.39 -13.13
C MET A 376 -26.76 50.26 -13.48
N GLN A 377 -26.12 49.14 -13.06
CA GLN A 377 -24.72 48.88 -13.42
C GLN A 377 -24.55 48.60 -14.93
N ARG A 378 -25.48 47.86 -15.52
CA ARG A 378 -25.49 47.63 -16.98
C ARG A 378 -25.69 48.92 -17.79
N LEU A 379 -26.60 49.79 -17.36
CA LEU A 379 -26.82 51.10 -17.99
C LEU A 379 -25.59 52.00 -17.89
N LYS A 380 -24.90 52.04 -16.75
CA LYS A 380 -23.65 52.81 -16.58
C LYS A 380 -22.54 52.33 -17.51
N GLU A 381 -22.38 51.01 -17.68
CA GLU A 381 -21.38 50.46 -18.62
C GLU A 381 -21.71 50.80 -20.07
N PHE A 382 -23.00 50.80 -20.43
CA PHE A 382 -23.45 51.18 -21.77
C PHE A 382 -23.18 52.67 -22.05
N ALA A 383 -23.41 53.53 -21.06
CA ALA A 383 -23.19 54.97 -21.18
C ALA A 383 -21.69 55.37 -21.08
N GLY A 384 -20.84 54.53 -20.45
CA GLY A 384 -19.40 54.81 -20.33
C GLY A 384 -18.55 54.33 -21.51
N ASN A 385 -19.14 53.62 -22.47
CA ASN A 385 -18.52 53.19 -23.73
C ASN A 385 -18.85 54.17 -24.90
N TRP A 386 -19.49 55.27 -24.61
CA TRP A 386 -19.70 56.44 -25.49
C TRP A 386 -18.82 57.58 -24.95
#